data_d5359aaa86ede4143eb361e41968d085
#
_entry.id   d5359aaa86ede4143eb361e41968d085
#
_cell.length_a   1.000
_cell.length_b   1.000
_cell.length_c   1.000
_cell.angle_alpha   90.00
_cell.angle_beta   90.00
_cell.angle_gamma   90.00
#
_symmetry.space_group_name_H-M   'P 1'
#
loop_
_entity.id
_entity.type
_entity.pdbx_description
1 polymer ?
#
loop_
_entity_poly.entity_id
_entity_poly.type
_entity_poly.pdbx_seq_one_letter_code
_entity_poly.pdbx_strand_id
1 'polypeptide(L)'
;KLPIKLRFTDPYGKVIAERMQTSNPTNQYVFGLKTNADAPTGNWTCQITVGSASYSKTIKVETIKPNRLKIINSLSEKFISSEGENASLQVDWLQGVPAGNIKVDITGKIYPKAKPFKGYESYTFHNTSFEFSSEEIAVFSGNTDEQGKASFFFLPKELKDASQMLKINLLTQANEQGGDFSTDVTSATYSPFSSYVGIKAPNDSYYYETGKPAKFQTVVLSERGKPISGHRVKLYAYKLDKNWWWDVSDYNISTYNNVTYYKESNL
;
A
#
# COMPACT_ATOMS: atom_id res chain seq x y z
N LYS A 1 -15.87 -3.27 35.22
CA LYS A 1 -14.78 -3.27 34.22
C LYS A 1 -14.30 -4.70 34.06
N LEU A 2 -14.38 -5.24 32.83
CA LEU A 2 -13.97 -6.63 32.55
C LEU A 2 -12.44 -6.71 32.50
N PRO A 3 -11.83 -7.76 33.06
CA PRO A 3 -10.42 -8.02 32.88
C PRO A 3 -10.13 -8.42 31.43
N ILE A 4 -8.98 -8.02 30.93
CA ILE A 4 -8.47 -8.42 29.62
C ILE A 4 -7.39 -9.46 29.82
N LYS A 5 -7.54 -10.60 29.16
CA LYS A 5 -6.54 -11.66 29.12
C LYS A 5 -5.80 -11.63 27.80
N LEU A 6 -4.46 -11.54 27.86
CA LEU A 6 -3.57 -11.72 26.72
C LEU A 6 -2.96 -13.13 26.78
N ARG A 7 -2.97 -13.80 25.63
CA ARG A 7 -2.26 -15.06 25.39
C ARG A 7 -1.34 -14.89 24.18
N PHE A 8 -0.07 -15.21 24.35
CA PHE A 8 0.95 -15.10 23.32
C PHE A 8 1.54 -16.48 23.03
N THR A 9 1.41 -16.92 21.78
CA THR A 9 1.70 -18.30 21.37
C THR A 9 2.74 -18.29 20.25
N ASP A 10 3.73 -19.14 20.32
CA ASP A 10 4.76 -19.28 19.29
C ASP A 10 4.23 -20.02 18.04
N PRO A 11 5.03 -20.12 16.94
CA PRO A 11 4.62 -20.81 15.71
C PRO A 11 4.32 -22.31 15.88
N TYR A 12 4.80 -22.93 16.94
CA TYR A 12 4.58 -24.34 17.24
C TYR A 12 3.37 -24.59 18.15
N GLY A 13 2.62 -23.52 18.49
CA GLY A 13 1.46 -23.62 19.36
C GLY A 13 1.76 -23.58 20.86
N LYS A 14 3.02 -23.40 21.26
CA LYS A 14 3.41 -23.28 22.68
C LYS A 14 3.05 -21.89 23.20
N VAL A 15 2.38 -21.86 24.35
CA VAL A 15 2.06 -20.61 25.05
C VAL A 15 3.32 -20.09 25.73
N ILE A 16 3.77 -18.93 25.32
CA ILE A 16 4.98 -18.28 25.84
C ILE A 16 4.66 -17.31 26.97
N ALA A 17 3.52 -16.64 26.88
CA ALA A 17 3.08 -15.74 27.93
C ALA A 17 1.56 -15.70 28.03
N GLU A 18 1.06 -15.65 29.26
CA GLU A 18 -0.29 -15.24 29.59
C GLU A 18 -0.22 -14.07 30.57
N ARG A 19 -1.01 -13.04 30.30
CA ARG A 19 -1.11 -11.84 31.14
C ARG A 19 -2.58 -11.47 31.30
N MET A 20 -2.92 -10.98 32.48
CA MET A 20 -4.25 -10.43 32.74
C MET A 20 -4.10 -9.04 33.30
N GLN A 21 -4.89 -8.11 32.79
CA GLN A 21 -4.96 -6.74 33.30
C GLN A 21 -6.41 -6.36 33.55
N THR A 22 -6.65 -5.69 34.67
CA THR A 22 -7.88 -4.97 34.95
C THR A 22 -7.73 -3.54 34.43
N SER A 23 -8.86 -2.87 34.13
CA SER A 23 -8.84 -1.54 33.51
C SER A 23 -8.02 -0.52 34.32
N ASN A 24 -7.25 0.27 33.60
CA ASN A 24 -6.64 1.51 34.09
C ASN A 24 -7.60 2.73 33.93
N PRO A 25 -7.26 3.91 34.48
CA PRO A 25 -8.09 5.10 34.36
C PRO A 25 -8.37 5.56 32.92
N THR A 26 -7.46 5.27 31.99
CA THR A 26 -7.55 5.70 30.58
C THR A 26 -8.26 4.68 29.69
N ASN A 27 -8.68 3.52 30.21
CA ASN A 27 -9.22 2.39 29.46
C ASN A 27 -8.27 1.87 28.33
N GLN A 28 -6.99 2.14 28.45
CA GLN A 28 -5.95 1.61 27.58
C GLN A 28 -5.25 0.45 28.26
N TYR A 29 -4.90 -0.58 27.49
CA TYR A 29 -4.19 -1.75 27.99
C TYR A 29 -2.89 -1.90 27.21
N VAL A 30 -1.77 -1.92 27.93
CA VAL A 30 -0.46 -2.08 27.34
C VAL A 30 0.18 -3.34 27.91
N PHE A 31 0.53 -4.26 27.04
CA PHE A 31 1.23 -5.49 27.40
C PHE A 31 2.63 -5.46 26.80
N GLY A 32 3.63 -5.48 27.67
CA GLY A 32 5.04 -5.68 27.28
C GLY A 32 5.38 -7.17 27.28
N LEU A 33 5.88 -7.65 26.14
CA LEU A 33 6.39 -9.02 25.97
C LEU A 33 7.85 -8.96 25.54
N LYS A 34 8.66 -9.82 26.14
CA LYS A 34 10.06 -9.98 25.76
C LYS A 34 10.25 -11.43 25.31
N THR A 35 10.79 -11.61 24.13
CA THR A 35 11.21 -12.92 23.63
C THR A 35 12.65 -13.22 24.03
N ASN A 36 12.99 -14.48 24.21
CA ASN A 36 14.36 -14.91 24.43
C ASN A 36 15.16 -14.85 23.12
N ALA A 37 16.47 -14.82 23.21
CA ALA A 37 17.35 -14.80 22.04
C ALA A 37 17.27 -16.07 21.18
N ASP A 38 16.88 -17.18 21.78
CA ASP A 38 16.68 -18.51 21.18
C ASP A 38 15.22 -18.78 20.81
N ALA A 39 14.35 -17.77 20.93
CA ALA A 39 12.93 -17.91 20.59
C ALA A 39 12.76 -18.26 19.10
N PRO A 40 11.85 -19.20 18.77
CA PRO A 40 11.63 -19.58 17.39
C PRO A 40 11.12 -18.39 16.57
N THR A 41 11.71 -18.19 15.41
CA THR A 41 11.25 -17.18 14.44
C THR A 41 10.01 -17.65 13.72
N GLY A 42 9.21 -16.72 13.20
CA GLY A 42 8.01 -17.00 12.43
C GLY A 42 6.78 -16.23 12.91
N ASN A 43 5.60 -16.73 12.53
CA ASN A 43 4.33 -16.11 12.84
C ASN A 43 3.84 -16.52 14.23
N TRP A 44 3.88 -15.61 15.15
CA TRP A 44 3.37 -15.79 16.51
C TRP A 44 1.93 -15.25 16.60
N THR A 45 1.12 -15.87 17.45
CA THR A 45 -0.28 -15.44 17.65
C THR A 45 -0.43 -14.70 18.97
N CYS A 46 -0.89 -13.48 18.91
CA CYS A 46 -1.34 -12.69 20.05
C CYS A 46 -2.87 -12.75 20.11
N GLN A 47 -3.41 -13.39 21.15
CA GLN A 47 -4.84 -13.49 21.39
C GLN A 47 -5.24 -12.64 22.60
N ILE A 48 -6.27 -11.82 22.42
CA ILE A 48 -6.84 -10.99 23.49
C ILE A 48 -8.27 -11.45 23.73
N THR A 49 -8.61 -11.74 24.98
CA THR A 49 -9.94 -12.16 25.39
C THR A 49 -10.53 -11.16 26.37
N VAL A 50 -11.77 -10.74 26.13
CA VAL A 50 -12.54 -9.84 26.99
C VAL A 50 -13.93 -10.41 27.16
N GLY A 51 -14.24 -10.92 28.34
CA GLY A 51 -15.49 -11.64 28.58
C GLY A 51 -15.60 -12.85 27.63
N SER A 52 -16.64 -12.90 26.79
CA SER A 52 -16.85 -13.94 25.77
C SER A 52 -16.22 -13.63 24.41
N ALA A 53 -15.76 -12.39 24.20
CA ALA A 53 -15.16 -11.97 22.93
C ALA A 53 -13.66 -12.28 22.89
N SER A 54 -13.18 -12.77 21.74
CA SER A 54 -11.77 -13.06 21.50
C SER A 54 -11.32 -12.45 20.19
N TYR A 55 -10.14 -11.81 20.22
CA TYR A 55 -9.47 -11.18 19.07
C TYR A 55 -8.09 -11.75 18.93
N SER A 56 -7.64 -12.00 17.72
CA SER A 56 -6.28 -12.48 17.47
C SER A 56 -5.55 -11.60 16.44
N LYS A 57 -4.25 -11.47 16.65
CA LYS A 57 -3.33 -10.79 15.74
C LYS A 57 -2.08 -11.63 15.57
N THR A 58 -1.68 -11.86 14.32
CA THR A 58 -0.38 -12.46 14.02
C THR A 58 0.71 -11.40 14.15
N ILE A 59 1.77 -11.77 14.87
CA ILE A 59 2.98 -10.95 15.07
C ILE A 59 4.15 -11.73 14.50
N LYS A 60 4.88 -11.14 13.57
CA LYS A 60 6.07 -11.74 13.00
C LYS A 60 7.24 -11.52 13.96
N VAL A 61 7.85 -12.60 14.42
CA VAL A 61 9.04 -12.58 15.27
C VAL A 61 10.22 -13.07 14.44
N GLU A 62 11.24 -12.23 14.30
CA GLU A 62 12.41 -12.51 13.48
C GLU A 62 13.69 -12.22 14.25
N THR A 63 14.74 -12.96 13.97
CA THR A 63 16.08 -12.60 14.42
C THR A 63 16.55 -11.40 13.62
N ILE A 64 16.81 -10.29 14.30
CA ILE A 64 17.41 -9.12 13.66
C ILE A 64 18.88 -9.43 13.45
N LYS A 65 19.24 -9.82 12.23
CA LYS A 65 20.63 -9.87 11.78
C LYS A 65 20.96 -8.52 11.13
N PRO A 66 22.06 -7.86 11.51
CA PRO A 66 22.48 -6.64 10.80
C PRO A 66 22.78 -6.98 9.35
N ASN A 67 22.38 -6.10 8.45
CA ASN A 67 22.76 -6.21 7.04
C ASN A 67 24.30 -6.25 6.93
N ARG A 68 24.80 -7.16 6.13
CA ARG A 68 26.23 -7.26 5.77
C ARG A 68 26.51 -6.70 4.40
N LEU A 69 25.45 -6.56 3.61
CA LEU A 69 25.48 -5.99 2.26
C LEU A 69 24.79 -4.61 2.26
N LYS A 70 25.40 -3.69 1.55
CA LYS A 70 24.81 -2.39 1.20
C LYS A 70 24.16 -2.53 -0.17
N ILE A 71 22.89 -2.20 -0.26
CA ILE A 71 22.09 -2.31 -1.47
C ILE A 71 21.74 -0.90 -1.92
N ILE A 72 21.96 -0.59 -3.21
CA ILE A 72 21.60 0.69 -3.82
C ILE A 72 20.76 0.39 -5.06
N ASN A 73 19.48 0.78 -5.02
CA ASN A 73 18.57 0.60 -6.13
C ASN A 73 18.36 1.95 -6.85
N SER A 74 18.61 2.00 -8.14
CA SER A 74 18.47 3.22 -8.94
C SER A 74 17.04 3.74 -9.07
N LEU A 75 16.02 2.93 -8.71
CA LEU A 75 14.62 3.34 -8.67
C LEU A 75 14.26 4.11 -7.40
N SER A 76 15.19 4.27 -6.46
CA SER A 76 14.95 5.03 -5.23
C SER A 76 14.50 6.46 -5.55
N GLU A 77 13.32 6.84 -5.01
CA GLU A 77 12.68 8.15 -5.19
C GLU A 77 12.43 8.58 -6.66
N LYS A 78 12.56 7.65 -7.61
CA LYS A 78 12.31 7.93 -9.03
C LYS A 78 10.84 8.11 -9.34
N PHE A 79 10.62 8.90 -10.39
CA PHE A 79 9.34 9.01 -11.06
C PHE A 79 9.39 8.17 -12.34
N ILE A 80 8.53 7.17 -12.43
CA ILE A 80 8.47 6.19 -13.52
C ILE A 80 7.21 6.47 -14.34
N SER A 81 7.36 6.70 -15.63
CA SER A 81 6.25 6.92 -16.56
C SER A 81 5.63 5.59 -17.03
N SER A 82 4.56 5.69 -17.81
CA SER A 82 3.92 4.54 -18.46
C SER A 82 4.83 3.80 -19.46
N GLU A 83 5.95 4.38 -19.85
CA GLU A 83 6.94 3.75 -20.74
C GLU A 83 7.90 2.81 -20.00
N GLY A 84 7.91 2.88 -18.67
CA GLY A 84 8.85 2.14 -17.82
C GLY A 84 10.18 2.86 -17.64
N GLU A 85 11.12 2.19 -16.97
CA GLU A 85 12.44 2.74 -16.64
C GLU A 85 13.50 1.63 -16.67
N ASN A 86 14.65 1.94 -17.25
CA ASN A 86 15.84 1.11 -17.09
C ASN A 86 16.40 1.30 -15.68
N ALA A 87 16.52 0.22 -14.96
CA ALA A 87 16.93 0.20 -13.57
C ALA A 87 18.23 -0.56 -13.38
N SER A 88 18.97 -0.17 -12.39
CA SER A 88 20.18 -0.86 -11.97
C SER A 88 20.22 -1.01 -10.44
N LEU A 89 20.88 -2.06 -10.02
CA LEU A 89 21.16 -2.38 -8.65
C LEU A 89 22.66 -2.47 -8.45
N GLN A 90 23.17 -1.94 -7.36
CA GLN A 90 24.53 -2.14 -6.86
C GLN A 90 24.45 -2.81 -5.50
N VAL A 91 25.19 -3.89 -5.32
CA VAL A 91 25.32 -4.60 -4.04
C VAL A 91 26.80 -4.65 -3.68
N ASP A 92 27.13 -4.09 -2.54
CA ASP A 92 28.50 -4.08 -2.01
C ASP A 92 28.52 -4.68 -0.60
N TRP A 93 29.61 -5.30 -0.24
CA TRP A 93 29.89 -5.59 1.17
C TRP A 93 30.07 -4.26 1.94
N LEU A 94 29.75 -4.26 3.23
CA LEU A 94 29.90 -3.03 4.06
C LEU A 94 31.32 -2.46 4.05
N GLN A 95 32.32 -3.28 3.78
CA GLN A 95 33.72 -2.87 3.62
C GLN A 95 33.98 -2.16 2.27
N GLY A 96 32.98 -2.02 1.41
CA GLY A 96 33.10 -1.35 0.11
C GLY A 96 33.57 -2.24 -1.04
N VAL A 97 33.69 -3.55 -0.83
CA VAL A 97 34.03 -4.51 -1.89
C VAL A 97 32.76 -4.89 -2.64
N PRO A 98 32.75 -4.93 -3.99
CA PRO A 98 31.60 -5.41 -4.75
C PRO A 98 31.20 -6.82 -4.37
N ALA A 99 29.89 -7.05 -4.22
CA ALA A 99 29.33 -8.36 -3.91
C ALA A 99 28.89 -9.06 -5.20
N GLY A 100 29.83 -9.76 -5.83
CA GLY A 100 29.60 -10.50 -7.08
C GLY A 100 28.87 -11.82 -6.85
N ASN A 101 28.09 -12.25 -7.88
CA ASN A 101 27.31 -13.49 -7.87
C ASN A 101 26.31 -13.63 -6.72
N ILE A 102 25.83 -12.54 -6.19
CA ILE A 102 24.80 -12.50 -5.14
C ILE A 102 23.43 -12.64 -5.80
N LYS A 103 22.63 -13.60 -5.34
CA LYS A 103 21.24 -13.70 -5.76
C LYS A 103 20.42 -12.55 -5.17
N VAL A 104 19.71 -11.85 -6.04
CA VAL A 104 18.86 -10.72 -5.66
C VAL A 104 17.44 -10.95 -6.13
N ASP A 105 16.49 -10.74 -5.22
CA ASP A 105 15.07 -10.74 -5.51
C ASP A 105 14.49 -9.38 -5.14
N ILE A 106 13.71 -8.78 -6.05
CA ILE A 106 13.03 -7.50 -5.81
C ILE A 106 11.52 -7.73 -5.94
N THR A 107 10.78 -7.39 -4.89
CA THR A 107 9.32 -7.37 -4.90
C THR A 107 8.83 -5.93 -4.72
N GLY A 108 7.74 -5.59 -5.40
CA GLY A 108 7.10 -4.30 -5.32
C GLY A 108 5.74 -4.39 -4.66
N LYS A 109 5.46 -3.54 -3.69
CA LYS A 109 4.12 -3.36 -3.15
C LYS A 109 3.56 -2.01 -3.56
N ILE A 110 2.38 -2.03 -4.18
CA ILE A 110 1.80 -0.89 -4.88
C ILE A 110 0.65 -0.32 -4.09
N TYR A 111 0.61 1.01 -4.01
CA TYR A 111 -0.42 1.76 -3.29
C TYR A 111 -0.91 2.96 -4.09
N PRO A 112 -2.16 3.38 -3.91
CA PRO A 112 -2.64 4.66 -4.41
C PRO A 112 -1.82 5.84 -3.87
N LYS A 113 -1.51 6.81 -4.72
CA LYS A 113 -0.92 8.07 -4.29
C LYS A 113 -2.03 9.10 -4.10
N ALA A 114 -2.50 9.26 -2.87
CA ALA A 114 -3.70 10.03 -2.54
C ALA A 114 -3.67 11.50 -3.00
N LYS A 115 -2.53 12.19 -2.90
CA LYS A 115 -2.36 13.61 -3.29
C LYS A 115 -1.17 13.72 -4.23
N PRO A 116 -1.33 13.39 -5.51
CA PRO A 116 -0.20 13.25 -6.43
C PRO A 116 0.46 14.58 -6.81
N PHE A 117 -0.26 15.71 -6.74
CA PHE A 117 0.23 16.98 -7.27
C PHE A 117 0.23 18.08 -6.20
N LYS A 118 1.41 18.65 -5.98
CA LYS A 118 1.61 19.78 -5.07
C LYS A 118 0.90 21.04 -5.60
N GLY A 119 0.15 21.71 -4.72
CA GLY A 119 -0.66 22.88 -5.07
C GLY A 119 -2.06 22.55 -5.60
N TYR A 120 -2.38 21.27 -5.76
CA TYR A 120 -3.68 20.78 -6.22
C TYR A 120 -4.31 19.76 -5.25
N GLU A 121 -3.98 19.84 -3.97
CA GLU A 121 -4.40 18.90 -2.93
C GLU A 121 -5.92 18.89 -2.71
N SER A 122 -6.62 19.96 -3.13
CA SER A 122 -8.07 20.07 -3.09
C SER A 122 -8.79 19.48 -4.31
N TYR A 123 -8.03 18.99 -5.28
CA TYR A 123 -8.59 18.32 -6.46
C TYR A 123 -8.52 16.80 -6.31
N THR A 124 -9.52 16.12 -6.82
CA THR A 124 -9.57 14.67 -6.96
C THR A 124 -9.12 14.28 -8.36
N PHE A 125 -8.09 13.40 -8.46
CA PHE A 125 -7.49 12.95 -9.72
C PHE A 125 -7.69 11.46 -9.97
N HIS A 126 -8.58 10.81 -9.27
CA HIS A 126 -8.88 9.39 -9.40
C HIS A 126 -10.38 9.15 -9.50
N ASN A 127 -10.74 8.00 -10.03
CA ASN A 127 -12.12 7.57 -10.02
C ASN A 127 -12.50 7.08 -8.62
N THR A 128 -13.32 7.85 -7.91
CA THR A 128 -13.77 7.55 -6.54
C THR A 128 -14.69 6.33 -6.45
N SER A 129 -15.23 5.88 -7.59
CA SER A 129 -16.05 4.66 -7.64
C SER A 129 -15.24 3.38 -7.80
N PHE A 130 -13.92 3.52 -7.91
CA PHE A 130 -13.00 2.40 -8.10
C PHE A 130 -12.00 2.38 -6.95
N GLU A 131 -12.08 1.33 -6.12
CA GLU A 131 -11.08 1.09 -5.08
C GLU A 131 -9.93 0.27 -5.66
N PHE A 132 -8.76 0.88 -5.73
CA PHE A 132 -7.54 0.16 -6.04
C PHE A 132 -7.07 -0.62 -4.81
N SER A 133 -7.04 -1.94 -4.90
CA SER A 133 -6.44 -2.78 -3.87
C SER A 133 -4.92 -2.80 -4.01
N SER A 134 -4.21 -2.80 -2.87
CA SER A 134 -2.76 -2.93 -2.86
C SER A 134 -2.34 -4.29 -3.42
N GLU A 135 -1.48 -4.28 -4.42
CA GLU A 135 -0.96 -5.48 -5.08
C GLU A 135 0.53 -5.66 -4.79
N GLU A 136 0.96 -6.92 -4.76
CA GLU A 136 2.37 -7.28 -4.69
C GLU A 136 2.80 -7.87 -6.04
N ILE A 137 3.89 -7.35 -6.59
CA ILE A 137 4.43 -7.75 -7.88
C ILE A 137 5.88 -8.22 -7.73
N ALA A 138 6.26 -9.23 -8.50
CA ALA A 138 7.65 -9.58 -8.72
C ALA A 138 8.26 -8.59 -9.71
N VAL A 139 9.38 -7.96 -9.32
CA VAL A 139 10.04 -6.93 -10.13
C VAL A 139 11.28 -7.48 -10.82
N PHE A 140 12.13 -8.18 -10.08
CA PHE A 140 13.37 -8.74 -10.59
C PHE A 140 13.78 -9.96 -9.76
N SER A 141 14.36 -10.95 -10.42
CA SER A 141 15.06 -12.06 -9.78
C SER A 141 16.25 -12.44 -10.65
N GLY A 142 17.45 -12.39 -10.09
CA GLY A 142 18.69 -12.65 -10.81
C GLY A 142 19.90 -12.56 -9.91
N ASN A 143 21.09 -12.62 -10.50
CA ASN A 143 22.36 -12.47 -9.78
C ASN A 143 23.05 -11.18 -10.18
N THR A 144 23.85 -10.63 -9.26
CA THR A 144 24.80 -9.57 -9.58
C THR A 144 25.95 -10.12 -10.41
N ASP A 145 26.56 -9.27 -11.25
CA ASP A 145 27.81 -9.54 -11.94
C ASP A 145 29.00 -9.53 -10.96
N GLU A 146 30.22 -9.72 -11.48
CA GLU A 146 31.46 -9.67 -10.68
C GLU A 146 31.70 -8.32 -10.02
N GLN A 147 31.14 -7.24 -10.56
CA GLN A 147 31.21 -5.88 -10.04
C GLN A 147 30.06 -5.55 -9.08
N GLY A 148 29.24 -6.56 -8.68
CA GLY A 148 28.12 -6.38 -7.76
C GLY A 148 26.91 -5.68 -8.40
N LYS A 149 26.82 -5.63 -9.75
CA LYS A 149 25.74 -4.94 -10.46
C LYS A 149 24.72 -5.90 -11.03
N ALA A 150 23.48 -5.48 -11.07
CA ALA A 150 22.42 -6.09 -11.87
C ALA A 150 21.62 -4.97 -12.58
N SER A 151 21.14 -5.27 -13.79
CA SER A 151 20.33 -4.34 -14.58
C SER A 151 19.04 -5.02 -15.01
N PHE A 152 17.94 -4.29 -14.99
CA PHE A 152 16.64 -4.78 -15.40
C PHE A 152 15.77 -3.65 -15.93
N PHE A 153 14.75 -4.01 -16.70
CA PHE A 153 13.75 -3.05 -17.16
C PHE A 153 12.51 -3.17 -16.26
N PHE A 154 12.12 -2.07 -15.65
CA PHE A 154 10.95 -2.02 -14.78
C PHE A 154 9.77 -1.37 -15.50
N LEU A 155 8.74 -2.17 -15.75
CA LEU A 155 7.45 -1.71 -16.27
C LEU A 155 6.34 -2.53 -15.63
N PRO A 156 5.56 -1.96 -14.72
CA PRO A 156 4.44 -2.65 -14.10
C PRO A 156 3.24 -2.76 -15.06
N LYS A 157 3.32 -3.70 -16.03
CA LYS A 157 2.31 -3.90 -17.07
C LYS A 157 0.97 -4.40 -16.56
N GLU A 158 0.94 -5.00 -15.39
CA GLU A 158 -0.23 -5.71 -14.84
C GLU A 158 -1.24 -4.76 -14.17
N LEU A 159 -0.88 -3.48 -14.04
CA LEU A 159 -1.74 -2.48 -13.39
C LEU A 159 -2.76 -1.86 -14.36
N LYS A 160 -3.47 -2.70 -15.11
CA LYS A 160 -4.44 -2.25 -16.13
C LYS A 160 -5.60 -1.45 -15.55
N ASP A 161 -5.89 -1.62 -14.28
CA ASP A 161 -7.04 -1.02 -13.60
C ASP A 161 -6.66 0.17 -12.71
N ALA A 162 -5.41 0.61 -12.75
CA ALA A 162 -5.01 1.80 -12.01
C ALA A 162 -5.66 3.04 -12.60
N SER A 163 -6.62 3.61 -11.90
CA SER A 163 -7.29 4.86 -12.30
C SER A 163 -6.56 6.12 -11.79
N GLN A 164 -5.36 5.99 -11.27
CA GLN A 164 -4.64 7.05 -10.56
C GLN A 164 -3.13 6.84 -10.54
N MET A 165 -2.40 7.86 -10.09
CA MET A 165 -0.98 7.77 -9.81
C MET A 165 -0.71 6.84 -8.61
N LEU A 166 0.36 6.08 -8.66
CA LEU A 166 0.69 5.05 -7.68
C LEU A 166 2.03 5.33 -7.00
N LYS A 167 2.14 4.87 -5.77
CA LYS A 167 3.41 4.74 -5.05
C LYS A 167 3.79 3.26 -5.02
N ILE A 168 5.04 2.95 -5.32
CA ILE A 168 5.58 1.60 -5.25
C ILE A 168 6.63 1.56 -4.16
N ASN A 169 6.50 0.65 -3.21
CA ASN A 169 7.55 0.32 -2.26
C ASN A 169 8.23 -0.95 -2.74
N LEU A 170 9.53 -0.86 -2.99
CA LEU A 170 10.37 -1.94 -3.49
C LEU A 170 11.16 -2.53 -2.32
N LEU A 171 10.94 -3.81 -2.03
CA LEU A 171 11.75 -4.60 -1.13
C LEU A 171 12.79 -5.34 -1.96
N THR A 172 14.06 -5.01 -1.79
CA THR A 172 15.19 -5.72 -2.37
C THR A 172 15.80 -6.64 -1.33
N GLN A 173 15.94 -7.91 -1.65
CA GLN A 173 16.60 -8.90 -0.82
C GLN A 173 17.80 -9.44 -1.57
N ALA A 174 19.00 -9.33 -0.96
CA ALA A 174 20.25 -9.89 -1.48
C ALA A 174 20.65 -11.08 -0.60
N ASN A 175 20.80 -12.25 -1.22
CA ASN A 175 20.98 -13.53 -0.53
C ASN A 175 22.45 -13.99 -0.62
N GLU A 176 23.10 -14.19 0.53
CA GLU A 176 24.46 -14.69 0.62
C GLU A 176 24.50 -16.22 0.46
N GLN A 177 25.61 -16.77 -0.02
CA GLN A 177 25.76 -18.23 -0.22
C GLN A 177 25.59 -19.03 1.09
N GLY A 178 25.83 -18.43 2.25
CA GLY A 178 25.64 -19.04 3.57
C GLY A 178 24.21 -19.07 4.08
N GLY A 179 23.21 -18.61 3.27
CA GLY A 179 21.80 -18.55 3.66
C GLY A 179 21.41 -17.31 4.45
N ASP A 180 22.35 -16.41 4.76
CA ASP A 180 22.05 -15.08 5.29
C ASP A 180 21.58 -14.17 4.16
N PHE A 181 20.88 -13.11 4.50
CA PHE A 181 20.41 -12.10 3.52
C PHE A 181 20.46 -10.70 4.10
N SER A 182 20.54 -9.74 3.23
CA SER A 182 20.40 -8.33 3.54
C SER A 182 19.22 -7.76 2.77
N THR A 183 18.50 -6.81 3.36
CA THR A 183 17.33 -6.18 2.73
C THR A 183 17.47 -4.67 2.70
N ASP A 184 16.88 -4.08 1.67
CA ASP A 184 16.69 -2.65 1.56
C ASP A 184 15.29 -2.33 1.05
N VAL A 185 14.71 -1.22 1.50
CA VAL A 185 13.39 -0.76 1.07
C VAL A 185 13.51 0.63 0.47
N THR A 186 13.18 0.72 -0.81
CA THR A 186 13.13 1.98 -1.54
C THR A 186 11.70 2.27 -2.00
N SER A 187 11.42 3.50 -2.40
CA SER A 187 10.12 3.86 -2.96
C SER A 187 10.25 4.62 -4.26
N ALA A 188 9.30 4.41 -5.16
CA ALA A 188 9.17 5.10 -6.42
C ALA A 188 7.74 5.59 -6.63
N THR A 189 7.56 6.58 -7.51
CA THR A 189 6.23 6.99 -8.00
C THR A 189 6.04 6.46 -9.41
N TYR A 190 4.92 5.79 -9.66
CA TYR A 190 4.57 5.32 -11.00
C TYR A 190 3.35 6.07 -11.53
N SER A 191 3.46 6.58 -12.75
CA SER A 191 2.38 7.24 -13.47
C SER A 191 1.93 6.38 -14.65
N PRO A 192 0.75 5.72 -14.57
CA PRO A 192 0.21 4.96 -15.70
C PRO A 192 -0.28 5.85 -16.86
N PHE A 193 -0.43 7.15 -16.61
CA PHE A 193 -0.95 8.11 -17.58
C PHE A 193 0.01 9.28 -17.79
N SER A 194 0.05 9.83 -19.01
CA SER A 194 0.81 11.04 -19.35
C SER A 194 0.14 12.34 -18.85
N SER A 195 -1.17 12.28 -18.59
CA SER A 195 -1.95 13.43 -18.10
C SER A 195 -3.08 12.98 -17.18
N TYR A 196 -3.52 13.90 -16.32
CA TYR A 196 -4.56 13.68 -15.31
C TYR A 196 -5.57 14.81 -15.34
N VAL A 197 -6.83 14.45 -15.26
CA VAL A 197 -7.92 15.41 -15.09
C VAL A 197 -8.28 15.46 -13.61
N GLY A 198 -8.18 16.64 -13.02
CA GLY A 198 -8.59 16.90 -11.65
C GLY A 198 -9.92 17.63 -11.60
N ILE A 199 -10.76 17.23 -10.65
CA ILE A 199 -12.01 17.92 -10.34
C ILE A 199 -12.00 18.38 -8.89
N LYS A 200 -12.45 19.61 -8.67
CA LYS A 200 -12.61 20.18 -7.33
C LYS A 200 -14.06 20.57 -7.13
N ALA A 201 -14.65 20.09 -6.05
CA ALA A 201 -15.98 20.48 -5.63
C ALA A 201 -16.00 21.94 -5.15
N PRO A 202 -17.16 22.64 -5.25
CA PRO A 202 -17.29 24.04 -4.84
C PRO A 202 -17.02 24.27 -3.35
N ASN A 203 -17.32 23.28 -2.52
CA ASN A 203 -17.11 23.29 -1.06
C ASN A 203 -16.93 21.83 -0.59
N ASP A 204 -16.62 21.65 0.68
CA ASP A 204 -16.46 20.35 1.33
C ASP A 204 -17.81 19.71 1.76
N SER A 205 -18.94 20.20 1.24
CA SER A 205 -20.27 19.69 1.58
C SER A 205 -20.56 18.38 0.83
N TYR A 206 -21.20 17.43 1.51
CA TYR A 206 -21.65 16.17 0.92
C TYR A 206 -22.89 16.32 0.02
N TYR A 207 -23.58 17.46 0.08
CA TYR A 207 -24.82 17.73 -0.68
C TYR A 207 -24.91 19.19 -1.09
N TYR A 208 -25.57 19.41 -2.21
CA TYR A 208 -25.84 20.71 -2.77
C TYR A 208 -27.34 20.94 -2.82
N GLU A 209 -27.77 22.19 -2.63
CA GLU A 209 -29.18 22.53 -2.65
C GLU A 209 -29.74 22.41 -4.08
N THR A 210 -30.90 21.78 -4.20
CA THR A 210 -31.63 21.65 -5.45
C THR A 210 -32.02 23.02 -5.96
N GLY A 211 -31.86 23.27 -7.28
CA GLY A 211 -32.22 24.55 -7.91
C GLY A 211 -31.16 25.64 -7.77
N LYS A 212 -30.05 25.40 -7.06
CA LYS A 212 -28.91 26.31 -7.00
C LYS A 212 -27.74 25.82 -7.87
N PRO A 213 -27.05 26.72 -8.63
CA PRO A 213 -25.91 26.29 -9.43
C PRO A 213 -24.72 25.93 -8.55
N ALA A 214 -24.13 24.77 -8.78
CA ALA A 214 -22.87 24.33 -8.16
C ALA A 214 -21.73 24.44 -9.20
N LYS A 215 -20.67 25.20 -8.86
CA LYS A 215 -19.54 25.45 -9.77
C LYS A 215 -18.39 24.50 -9.44
N PHE A 216 -18.18 23.47 -10.24
CA PHE A 216 -17.02 22.60 -10.16
C PHE A 216 -15.86 23.20 -10.95
N GLN A 217 -14.66 23.09 -10.40
CA GLN A 217 -13.44 23.50 -11.08
C GLN A 217 -12.74 22.26 -11.64
N THR A 218 -12.24 22.37 -12.85
CA THR A 218 -11.46 21.30 -13.50
C THR A 218 -10.08 21.81 -13.88
N VAL A 219 -9.10 20.91 -13.82
CA VAL A 219 -7.74 21.17 -14.26
C VAL A 219 -7.20 19.93 -14.98
N VAL A 220 -6.40 20.16 -16.01
CA VAL A 220 -5.63 19.08 -16.66
C VAL A 220 -4.16 19.31 -16.34
N LEU A 221 -3.51 18.30 -15.78
CA LEU A 221 -2.11 18.32 -15.44
C LEU A 221 -1.36 17.23 -16.20
N SER A 222 -0.11 17.50 -16.55
CA SER A 222 0.81 16.46 -16.97
C SER A 222 1.10 15.52 -15.79
N GLU A 223 1.68 14.37 -16.07
CA GLU A 223 2.15 13.42 -15.04
C GLU A 223 3.08 14.04 -14.00
N ARG A 224 3.76 15.14 -14.35
CA ARG A 224 4.65 15.90 -13.45
C ARG A 224 3.99 17.13 -12.81
N GLY A 225 2.66 17.25 -12.90
CA GLY A 225 1.89 18.31 -12.25
C GLY A 225 1.94 19.67 -12.94
N LYS A 226 2.39 19.76 -14.20
CA LYS A 226 2.34 21.01 -14.97
C LYS A 226 0.96 21.16 -15.62
N PRO A 227 0.29 22.34 -15.51
CA PRO A 227 -0.96 22.58 -16.18
C PRO A 227 -0.84 22.45 -17.70
N ILE A 228 -1.84 21.82 -18.31
CA ILE A 228 -1.95 21.67 -19.76
C ILE A 228 -3.18 22.44 -20.22
N SER A 229 -2.99 23.42 -21.09
CA SER A 229 -4.05 24.22 -21.68
C SER A 229 -4.60 23.61 -22.97
N GLY A 230 -5.83 23.99 -23.34
CA GLY A 230 -6.42 23.59 -24.62
C GLY A 230 -6.91 22.14 -24.69
N HIS A 231 -6.89 21.39 -23.59
CA HIS A 231 -7.43 20.04 -23.56
C HIS A 231 -8.96 20.06 -23.51
N ARG A 232 -9.59 19.22 -24.35
CA ARG A 232 -11.03 19.01 -24.30
C ARG A 232 -11.36 18.02 -23.19
N VAL A 233 -12.12 18.48 -22.19
CA VAL A 233 -12.61 17.65 -21.08
C VAL A 233 -14.08 17.37 -21.29
N LYS A 234 -14.50 16.10 -21.15
CA LYS A 234 -15.90 15.70 -21.09
C LYS A 234 -16.33 15.61 -19.63
N LEU A 235 -17.44 16.24 -19.28
CA LEU A 235 -18.04 16.16 -17.97
C LEU A 235 -19.31 15.30 -18.06
N TYR A 236 -19.40 14.32 -17.18
CA TYR A 236 -20.59 13.49 -17.03
C TYR A 236 -21.17 13.71 -15.64
N ALA A 237 -22.47 13.87 -15.55
CA ALA A 237 -23.19 13.89 -14.29
C ALA A 237 -24.11 12.67 -14.21
N TYR A 238 -24.00 11.91 -13.12
CA TYR A 238 -24.79 10.72 -12.91
C TYR A 238 -25.71 10.94 -11.72
N LYS A 239 -26.98 10.59 -11.87
CA LYS A 239 -27.90 10.47 -10.75
C LYS A 239 -27.66 9.11 -10.07
N LEU A 240 -27.38 9.14 -8.77
CA LEU A 240 -27.22 7.93 -7.98
C LEU A 240 -28.54 7.60 -7.30
N ASP A 241 -29.15 6.48 -7.65
CA ASP A 241 -30.29 5.94 -6.92
C ASP A 241 -29.80 5.09 -5.76
N LYS A 242 -30.13 5.47 -4.53
CA LYS A 242 -29.83 4.69 -3.33
C LYS A 242 -30.95 3.71 -3.09
N ASN A 243 -30.70 2.43 -3.22
CA ASN A 243 -31.57 1.39 -2.67
C ASN A 243 -31.27 1.24 -1.19
N TRP A 244 -32.28 1.45 -0.36
CA TRP A 244 -32.13 1.22 1.07
C TRP A 244 -32.10 -0.28 1.35
N TRP A 245 -31.38 -0.72 2.37
CA TRP A 245 -31.21 -2.14 2.73
C TRP A 245 -32.54 -2.87 3.00
N TRP A 246 -33.59 -2.16 3.36
CA TRP A 246 -34.94 -2.74 3.56
C TRP A 246 -35.74 -2.90 2.24
N ASP A 247 -35.28 -2.37 1.13
CA ASP A 247 -35.90 -2.57 -0.17
C ASP A 247 -35.41 -3.85 -0.85
N VAL A 248 -34.47 -4.57 -0.24
CA VAL A 248 -34.00 -5.87 -0.70
C VAL A 248 -34.87 -6.93 -0.09
N SER A 249 -35.94 -7.31 -0.79
CA SER A 249 -36.75 -8.48 -0.47
C SER A 249 -35.86 -9.72 -0.58
N ASP A 250 -35.76 -10.42 0.54
CA ASP A 250 -35.37 -11.81 0.72
C ASP A 250 -33.99 -12.30 0.27
N TYR A 251 -33.25 -12.80 1.27
CA TYR A 251 -32.07 -13.68 1.21
C TYR A 251 -30.75 -13.06 0.85
N ASN A 252 -30.14 -12.27 1.74
CA ASN A 252 -28.76 -12.40 2.21
C ASN A 252 -28.30 -11.16 2.99
N ILE A 253 -28.38 -11.25 4.30
CA ILE A 253 -27.89 -10.22 5.25
C ILE A 253 -26.34 -10.19 5.32
N SER A 254 -25.62 -10.98 4.55
CA SER A 254 -24.17 -11.16 4.68
C SER A 254 -23.30 -10.35 3.71
N THR A 255 -23.86 -9.52 2.84
CA THR A 255 -23.06 -8.72 1.91
C THR A 255 -23.50 -7.27 1.94
N TYR A 256 -22.90 -6.45 2.81
CA TYR A 256 -22.89 -5.01 2.67
C TYR A 256 -22.03 -4.63 1.44
N ASN A 257 -22.53 -4.92 0.27
CA ASN A 257 -22.03 -4.31 -0.95
C ASN A 257 -22.87 -3.05 -1.17
N ASN A 258 -22.26 -1.89 -0.99
CA ASN A 258 -22.75 -0.65 -1.56
C ASN A 258 -22.72 -0.80 -3.08
N VAL A 259 -23.74 -1.42 -3.64
CA VAL A 259 -23.91 -1.48 -5.10
C VAL A 259 -24.45 -0.12 -5.52
N THR A 260 -23.57 0.75 -5.90
CA THR A 260 -23.92 2.04 -6.51
C THR A 260 -24.15 1.80 -7.98
N TYR A 261 -25.42 1.78 -8.41
CA TYR A 261 -25.76 1.71 -9.81
C TYR A 261 -25.66 3.12 -10.43
N TYR A 262 -24.82 3.27 -11.43
CA TYR A 262 -24.76 4.48 -12.23
C TYR A 262 -25.78 4.36 -13.38
N LYS A 263 -26.75 5.26 -13.44
CA LYS A 263 -27.60 5.39 -14.60
C LYS A 263 -27.16 6.62 -15.37
N GLU A 264 -26.75 6.42 -16.61
CA GLU A 264 -26.38 7.51 -17.51
C GLU A 264 -27.63 8.39 -17.77
N SER A 265 -27.59 9.62 -17.32
CA SER A 265 -28.59 10.61 -17.68
C SER A 265 -27.97 11.58 -18.71
N ASN A 266 -28.42 11.52 -19.94
CA ASN A 266 -28.13 12.57 -20.92
C ASN A 266 -28.87 13.84 -20.47
N LEU A 267 -28.13 14.84 -20.02
CA LEU A 267 -28.61 16.21 -19.88
C LEU A 267 -28.41 16.94 -21.18
#